data_652fd4de485fe8f1f0fc8538fd732dc2
#
_entry.id   652fd4de485fe8f1f0fc8538fd732dc2
#
_cell.length_a   1.000
_cell.length_b   1.000
_cell.length_c   1.000
_cell.angle_alpha   90.00
_cell.angle_beta   90.00
_cell.angle_gamma   90.00
#
_symmetry.space_group_name_H-M   'P 1'
#
loop_
_entity.id
_entity.type
_entity.pdbx_description
1 polymer ?
#
loop_
_entity_poly.entity_id
_entity_poly.type
_entity_poly.pdbx_seq_one_letter_code
_entity_poly.pdbx_strand_id
1 'polypeptide(L)'
;MQLSGLRYGSRLLHLVEFPVADFIDGSATNQEIQHFLEQHRKLVVKPAFYGGVGKKGKAGLVRIVGTLQEALQAKRELFFAQHTYGNKTVTANGVTMEAFIPSDLEVYFSITSSSEHRGPVFTITPWGGVDIEALPPEKKAVVEIDPFIGINAFEITNALTDTGCPEPFISALVQHLPKLWELYDGYGLTTIELNPIRVMRKGNQLLPVACDVKASFDQDNPAWKRIGLPDALFQTETTAFEADINELRTYQGQSDVLEMNPNGSIIPFMFGGGANSAGTETLGEAAIFSSDFGGNPPYEKIYEISRITFEHWYEKASMLLLIGGKANNTDIYVTFKGVFDALRDHVAKAGWKPLYVVIGRGGPNVVKGMFYAKDILDRLRFPYKVFGHDTSMILTLEYAKRIDAWWRAEGAAAYREQVETQVRA
;
A
#
# COMPACT_ATOMS: atom_id res chain seq x y z
N MET A 1 5.87 3.44 3.29
CA MET A 1 7.18 2.78 3.01
C MET A 1 7.24 1.44 3.70
N GLN A 2 7.78 0.41 3.05
CA GLN A 2 7.83 -0.94 3.63
C GLN A 2 9.19 -1.60 3.37
N LEU A 3 9.63 -2.43 4.31
CA LEU A 3 10.75 -3.34 4.13
C LEU A 3 10.37 -4.77 4.55
N SER A 4 11.07 -5.76 4.03
CA SER A 4 10.92 -7.16 4.44
C SER A 4 12.26 -7.90 4.34
N GLY A 5 12.43 -8.90 5.23
CA GLY A 5 13.62 -9.74 5.31
C GLY A 5 14.74 -9.18 6.18
N LEU A 6 15.73 -10.02 6.46
CA LEU A 6 16.81 -9.70 7.39
C LEU A 6 17.85 -8.74 6.81
N ARG A 7 18.00 -8.65 5.49
CA ARG A 7 19.01 -7.79 4.84
C ARG A 7 19.02 -6.36 5.38
N TYR A 8 17.84 -5.79 5.60
CA TYR A 8 17.68 -4.45 6.15
C TYR A 8 16.93 -4.45 7.49
N GLY A 9 16.04 -5.42 7.69
CA GLY A 9 15.27 -5.54 8.92
C GLY A 9 16.11 -5.85 10.14
N SER A 10 17.26 -6.52 9.99
CA SER A 10 18.21 -6.73 11.09
C SER A 10 18.70 -5.42 11.70
N ARG A 11 18.86 -4.35 10.90
CA ARG A 11 19.28 -3.03 11.42
C ARG A 11 18.26 -2.46 12.42
N LEU A 12 16.95 -2.65 12.16
CA LEU A 12 15.91 -2.27 13.12
C LEU A 12 16.03 -3.07 14.40
N LEU A 13 16.11 -4.39 14.29
CA LEU A 13 16.13 -5.27 15.45
C LEU A 13 17.37 -5.08 16.32
N HIS A 14 18.51 -4.76 15.71
CA HIS A 14 19.74 -4.44 16.45
C HIS A 14 19.64 -3.17 17.29
N LEU A 15 18.80 -2.20 16.93
CA LEU A 15 18.60 -0.98 17.73
C LEU A 15 18.02 -1.27 19.13
N VAL A 16 17.30 -2.38 19.28
CA VAL A 16 16.72 -2.84 20.52
C VAL A 16 17.31 -4.16 21.02
N GLU A 17 18.45 -4.53 20.46
CA GLU A 17 19.17 -5.76 20.82
C GLU A 17 18.29 -7.03 20.73
N PHE A 18 17.38 -7.06 19.74
CA PHE A 18 16.57 -8.25 19.48
C PHE A 18 17.41 -9.25 18.66
N PRO A 19 17.53 -10.52 19.11
CA PRO A 19 18.32 -11.51 18.40
C PRO A 19 17.76 -11.81 17.00
N VAL A 20 18.65 -11.84 16.01
CA VAL A 20 18.33 -12.18 14.62
C VAL A 20 19.14 -13.37 14.15
N ALA A 21 18.63 -14.12 13.18
CA ALA A 21 19.41 -15.17 12.55
C ALA A 21 20.61 -14.56 11.82
N ASP A 22 21.79 -15.17 11.96
CA ASP A 22 22.96 -14.77 11.20
C ASP A 22 22.67 -14.93 9.70
N PHE A 23 23.19 -14.01 8.90
CA PHE A 23 23.00 -14.08 7.45
C PHE A 23 24.16 -13.47 6.68
N ILE A 24 24.30 -13.90 5.44
CA ILE A 24 25.18 -13.28 4.44
C ILE A 24 24.35 -12.83 3.22
N ASP A 25 24.82 -11.79 2.56
CA ASP A 25 24.18 -11.27 1.34
C ASP A 25 24.51 -12.15 0.14
N GLY A 26 23.64 -12.11 -0.86
CA GLY A 26 23.86 -12.83 -2.12
C GLY A 26 25.09 -12.42 -2.93
N SER A 27 25.75 -11.31 -2.59
CA SER A 27 27.03 -10.88 -3.14
C SER A 27 28.22 -11.67 -2.59
N ALA A 28 28.03 -12.47 -1.52
CA ALA A 28 29.07 -13.28 -0.93
C ALA A 28 29.73 -14.23 -1.95
N THR A 29 31.03 -14.40 -1.81
CA THR A 29 31.84 -15.33 -2.62
C THR A 29 31.55 -16.79 -2.27
N ASN A 30 31.92 -17.71 -3.15
CA ASN A 30 31.73 -19.14 -2.88
C ASN A 30 32.50 -19.60 -1.61
N GLN A 31 33.63 -18.98 -1.30
CA GLN A 31 34.41 -19.30 -0.09
C GLN A 31 33.67 -18.83 1.16
N GLU A 32 33.10 -17.63 1.15
CA GLU A 32 32.29 -17.12 2.26
C GLU A 32 31.02 -17.94 2.47
N ILE A 33 30.35 -18.36 1.40
CA ILE A 33 29.18 -19.24 1.49
C ILE A 33 29.57 -20.60 2.08
N GLN A 34 30.70 -21.18 1.64
CA GLN A 34 31.17 -22.43 2.17
C GLN A 34 31.50 -22.32 3.67
N HIS A 35 32.21 -21.27 4.05
CA HIS A 35 32.54 -21.02 5.45
C HIS A 35 31.31 -20.84 6.33
N PHE A 36 30.33 -20.11 5.84
CA PHE A 36 29.04 -19.90 6.53
C PHE A 36 28.25 -21.20 6.69
N LEU A 37 28.29 -22.09 5.68
CA LEU A 37 27.70 -23.44 5.75
C LEU A 37 28.42 -24.32 6.80
N GLU A 38 29.75 -24.24 6.90
CA GLU A 38 30.51 -24.98 7.90
C GLU A 38 30.17 -24.57 9.33
N GLN A 39 29.90 -23.26 9.54
CA GLN A 39 29.46 -22.73 10.85
C GLN A 39 28.05 -23.16 11.22
N HIS A 40 27.10 -23.11 10.28
CA HIS A 40 25.67 -23.27 10.56
C HIS A 40 25.06 -24.57 10.07
N ARG A 41 25.80 -25.40 9.32
CA ARG A 41 25.41 -26.71 8.76
C ARG A 41 24.26 -26.66 7.74
N LYS A 42 23.27 -25.82 7.93
CA LYS A 42 22.13 -25.60 7.02
C LYS A 42 21.83 -24.14 6.90
N LEU A 43 21.51 -23.70 5.70
CA LEU A 43 21.09 -22.34 5.40
C LEU A 43 19.69 -22.29 4.83
N VAL A 44 19.06 -21.14 5.00
CA VAL A 44 17.79 -20.77 4.37
C VAL A 44 18.07 -19.70 3.32
N VAL A 45 17.87 -20.00 2.05
CA VAL A 45 18.05 -19.05 0.96
C VAL A 45 16.72 -18.42 0.63
N LYS A 46 16.64 -17.09 0.67
CA LYS A 46 15.44 -16.31 0.40
C LYS A 46 15.73 -15.21 -0.61
N PRO A 47 14.80 -14.90 -1.55
CA PRO A 47 14.93 -13.76 -2.43
C PRO A 47 14.78 -12.45 -1.62
N ALA A 48 15.58 -11.45 -1.96
CA ALA A 48 15.49 -10.12 -1.43
C ALA A 48 14.70 -9.23 -2.39
N PHE A 49 13.72 -8.50 -1.86
CA PHE A 49 12.90 -7.56 -2.63
C PHE A 49 13.06 -6.16 -2.05
N TYR A 50 12.92 -5.14 -2.88
CA TYR A 50 12.62 -3.80 -2.40
C TYR A 50 11.15 -3.74 -1.96
N GLY A 51 10.90 -3.11 -0.80
CA GLY A 51 9.57 -3.00 -0.24
C GLY A 51 9.11 -4.22 0.58
N GLY A 52 7.85 -4.18 1.01
CA GLY A 52 7.25 -5.20 1.86
C GLY A 52 6.61 -6.31 1.04
N VAL A 53 7.26 -7.45 0.94
CA VAL A 53 6.75 -8.63 0.22
C VAL A 53 6.43 -9.74 1.21
N GLY A 54 5.15 -10.14 1.25
CA GLY A 54 4.67 -11.23 2.11
C GLY A 54 4.54 -12.58 1.38
N LYS A 55 4.21 -13.63 2.16
CA LYS A 55 3.85 -14.98 1.66
C LYS A 55 4.92 -15.70 0.84
N LYS A 56 6.21 -15.36 1.01
CA LYS A 56 7.36 -15.96 0.28
C LYS A 56 7.43 -17.48 0.45
N GLY A 57 7.13 -18.01 1.63
CA GLY A 57 7.11 -19.43 1.91
C GLY A 57 6.06 -20.19 1.09
N LYS A 58 4.82 -19.66 1.04
CA LYS A 58 3.73 -20.25 0.24
C LYS A 58 4.01 -20.22 -1.26
N ALA A 59 4.75 -19.22 -1.72
CA ALA A 59 5.16 -19.10 -3.12
C ALA A 59 6.34 -20.04 -3.49
N GLY A 60 6.82 -20.87 -2.58
CA GLY A 60 7.96 -21.73 -2.83
C GLY A 60 9.28 -20.97 -3.03
N LEU A 61 9.39 -19.74 -2.53
CA LEU A 61 10.57 -18.89 -2.67
C LEU A 61 11.57 -19.01 -1.51
N VAL A 62 11.43 -20.05 -0.69
CA VAL A 62 12.34 -20.35 0.42
C VAL A 62 12.96 -21.71 0.19
N ARG A 63 14.29 -21.80 0.23
CA ARG A 63 15.04 -23.04 0.07
C ARG A 63 15.89 -23.32 1.30
N ILE A 64 15.81 -24.51 1.83
CA ILE A 64 16.71 -24.98 2.88
C ILE A 64 17.77 -25.83 2.19
N VAL A 65 19.05 -25.51 2.42
CA VAL A 65 20.21 -26.11 1.76
C VAL A 65 21.26 -26.54 2.78
N GLY A 66 21.97 -27.62 2.49
CA GLY A 66 23.01 -28.17 3.36
C GLY A 66 24.39 -28.28 2.67
N THR A 67 24.47 -27.98 1.39
CA THR A 67 25.69 -28.07 0.60
C THR A 67 25.94 -26.78 -0.18
N LEU A 68 27.21 -26.50 -0.51
CA LEU A 68 27.55 -25.36 -1.36
C LEU A 68 26.87 -25.43 -2.73
N GLN A 69 26.79 -26.61 -3.32
CA GLN A 69 26.17 -26.80 -4.62
C GLN A 69 24.67 -26.41 -4.59
N GLU A 70 23.94 -26.89 -3.57
CA GLU A 70 22.54 -26.52 -3.37
C GLU A 70 22.38 -25.01 -3.12
N ALA A 71 23.25 -24.40 -2.31
CA ALA A 71 23.20 -22.96 -2.03
C ALA A 71 23.42 -22.11 -3.30
N LEU A 72 24.39 -22.50 -4.15
CA LEU A 72 24.65 -21.81 -5.41
C LEU A 72 23.54 -22.01 -6.44
N GLN A 73 22.91 -23.19 -6.44
CA GLN A 73 21.73 -23.44 -7.27
C GLN A 73 20.54 -22.56 -6.81
N ALA A 74 20.22 -22.57 -5.52
CA ALA A 74 19.14 -21.76 -4.95
C ALA A 74 19.40 -20.26 -5.20
N LYS A 75 20.66 -19.79 -5.07
CA LYS A 75 21.05 -18.42 -5.42
C LYS A 75 20.69 -18.07 -6.86
N ARG A 76 21.04 -18.92 -7.84
CA ARG A 76 20.73 -18.68 -9.26
C ARG A 76 19.24 -18.65 -9.54
N GLU A 77 18.46 -19.55 -8.91
CA GLU A 77 17.01 -19.65 -9.13
C GLU A 77 16.26 -18.46 -8.52
N LEU A 78 16.70 -17.96 -7.36
CA LEU A 78 15.97 -16.98 -6.59
C LEU A 78 16.43 -15.53 -6.80
N PHE A 79 17.59 -15.29 -7.43
CA PHE A 79 18.20 -13.97 -7.52
C PHE A 79 17.33 -12.93 -8.22
N PHE A 80 16.63 -13.32 -9.29
CA PHE A 80 15.67 -12.52 -10.02
C PHE A 80 14.28 -13.16 -10.03
N ALA A 81 13.95 -13.91 -8.98
CA ALA A 81 12.66 -14.56 -8.88
C ALA A 81 11.53 -13.54 -8.89
N GLN A 82 10.50 -13.84 -9.66
CA GLN A 82 9.28 -13.03 -9.69
C GLN A 82 8.28 -13.52 -8.64
N HIS A 83 7.61 -12.60 -8.01
CA HIS A 83 6.56 -12.89 -7.04
C HIS A 83 5.38 -11.96 -7.24
N THR A 84 4.19 -12.56 -7.40
CA THR A 84 2.94 -11.80 -7.50
C THR A 84 2.31 -11.70 -6.11
N TYR A 85 2.12 -10.49 -5.64
CA TYR A 85 1.50 -10.19 -4.36
C TYR A 85 0.38 -9.16 -4.57
N GLY A 86 -0.87 -9.59 -4.34
CA GLY A 86 -2.03 -8.81 -4.78
C GLY A 86 -2.02 -8.62 -6.30
N ASN A 87 -2.13 -7.39 -6.76
CA ASN A 87 -2.14 -7.04 -8.18
C ASN A 87 -0.75 -6.64 -8.73
N LYS A 88 0.31 -6.73 -7.92
CA LYS A 88 1.67 -6.35 -8.32
C LYS A 88 2.56 -7.56 -8.47
N THR A 89 3.32 -7.62 -9.55
CA THR A 89 4.43 -8.57 -9.71
C THR A 89 5.73 -7.82 -9.46
N VAL A 90 6.50 -8.30 -8.50
CA VAL A 90 7.80 -7.74 -8.13
C VAL A 90 8.90 -8.74 -8.46
N THR A 91 10.06 -8.22 -8.86
CA THR A 91 11.24 -9.02 -9.15
C THR A 91 12.25 -8.86 -8.01
N ALA A 92 12.80 -9.97 -7.55
CA ALA A 92 13.86 -9.95 -6.55
C ALA A 92 15.13 -9.26 -7.11
N ASN A 93 15.84 -8.58 -6.24
CA ASN A 93 17.10 -7.89 -6.56
C ASN A 93 18.30 -8.52 -5.85
N GLY A 94 18.22 -9.79 -5.55
CA GLY A 94 19.25 -10.54 -4.86
C GLY A 94 18.66 -11.64 -3.98
N VAL A 95 19.51 -12.23 -3.16
CA VAL A 95 19.13 -13.23 -2.16
C VAL A 95 19.83 -12.94 -0.84
N THR A 96 19.23 -13.42 0.26
CA THR A 96 19.92 -13.62 1.55
C THR A 96 20.11 -15.11 1.80
N MET A 97 21.21 -15.47 2.42
CA MET A 97 21.48 -16.81 2.93
C MET A 97 21.56 -16.71 4.44
N GLU A 98 20.57 -17.26 5.12
CA GLU A 98 20.37 -17.12 6.56
C GLU A 98 20.68 -18.45 7.26
N ALA A 99 21.24 -18.38 8.45
CA ALA A 99 21.43 -19.56 9.27
C ALA A 99 20.09 -20.25 9.57
N PHE A 100 19.99 -21.55 9.35
CA PHE A 100 18.80 -22.29 9.77
C PHE A 100 18.79 -22.40 11.29
N ILE A 101 17.77 -21.84 11.91
CA ILE A 101 17.56 -21.88 13.36
C ILE A 101 16.69 -23.09 13.70
N PRO A 102 17.23 -24.17 14.30
CA PRO A 102 16.42 -25.25 14.82
C PRO A 102 15.59 -24.75 16.00
N SER A 103 14.33 -25.09 16.04
CA SER A 103 13.43 -24.58 17.07
C SER A 103 12.31 -25.56 17.37
N ASP A 104 11.93 -25.64 18.65
CA ASP A 104 10.77 -26.38 19.12
C ASP A 104 9.49 -25.53 19.13
N LEU A 105 9.63 -24.18 18.94
CA LEU A 105 8.54 -23.23 18.93
C LEU A 105 8.76 -22.14 17.90
N GLU A 106 7.77 -21.90 17.08
CA GLU A 106 7.71 -20.76 16.15
C GLU A 106 6.62 -19.79 16.64
N VAL A 107 7.00 -18.55 16.87
CA VAL A 107 6.12 -17.50 17.39
C VAL A 107 5.90 -16.46 16.28
N TYR A 108 4.68 -15.98 16.19
CA TYR A 108 4.34 -14.76 15.46
C TYR A 108 4.18 -13.62 16.44
N PHE A 109 4.68 -12.46 16.07
CA PHE A 109 4.47 -11.21 16.79
C PHE A 109 4.36 -10.03 15.84
N SER A 110 3.38 -9.17 16.06
CA SER A 110 3.26 -7.91 15.32
C SER A 110 2.75 -6.77 16.22
N ILE A 111 3.09 -5.54 15.83
CA ILE A 111 2.46 -4.31 16.34
C ILE A 111 1.89 -3.58 15.14
N THR A 112 0.64 -3.15 15.24
CA THR A 112 -0.08 -2.39 14.21
C THR A 112 -1.14 -1.50 14.84
N SER A 113 -1.62 -0.50 14.09
CA SER A 113 -2.79 0.28 14.49
C SER A 113 -4.08 -0.48 14.17
N SER A 114 -5.02 -0.45 15.10
CA SER A 114 -6.35 -1.06 14.96
C SER A 114 -7.45 0.00 15.04
N SER A 115 -8.31 0.03 14.03
CA SER A 115 -9.49 0.89 14.04
C SER A 115 -10.56 0.40 15.03
N GLU A 116 -10.63 -0.90 15.26
CA GLU A 116 -11.54 -1.51 16.24
C GLU A 116 -11.17 -1.08 17.68
N HIS A 117 -9.89 -1.17 18.01
CA HIS A 117 -9.33 -0.80 19.32
C HIS A 117 -8.97 0.70 19.42
N ARG A 118 -9.09 1.46 18.31
CA ARG A 118 -8.79 2.90 18.21
C ARG A 118 -7.37 3.28 18.66
N GLY A 119 -6.43 2.39 18.52
CA GLY A 119 -5.06 2.56 18.97
C GLY A 119 -4.12 1.46 18.48
N PRO A 120 -2.86 1.48 18.93
CA PRO A 120 -1.93 0.41 18.63
C PRO A 120 -2.32 -0.86 19.39
N VAL A 121 -2.11 -1.99 18.71
CA VAL A 121 -2.29 -3.33 19.27
C VAL A 121 -1.06 -4.18 18.99
N PHE A 122 -0.74 -5.14 19.85
CA PHE A 122 0.10 -6.23 19.44
C PHE A 122 -0.71 -7.52 19.25
N THR A 123 -0.31 -8.29 18.28
CA THR A 123 -0.85 -9.64 18.04
C THR A 123 0.26 -10.65 18.26
N ILE A 124 -0.04 -11.70 19.04
CA ILE A 124 0.91 -12.74 19.35
C ILE A 124 0.26 -14.13 19.28
N THR A 125 1.02 -15.10 18.78
CA THR A 125 0.63 -16.52 18.81
C THR A 125 1.86 -17.43 18.84
N PRO A 126 1.83 -18.54 19.59
CA PRO A 126 2.89 -19.57 19.57
C PRO A 126 2.78 -20.49 18.33
N TRP A 127 1.99 -20.14 17.35
CA TRP A 127 1.78 -20.86 16.08
C TRP A 127 2.28 -20.01 14.90
N GLY A 128 3.57 -19.64 14.92
CA GLY A 128 4.20 -18.87 13.84
C GLY A 128 4.45 -19.70 12.57
N GLY A 129 4.97 -19.03 11.53
CA GLY A 129 5.29 -19.68 10.24
C GLY A 129 4.09 -20.08 9.39
N VAL A 130 2.88 -19.78 9.82
CA VAL A 130 1.61 -20.08 9.14
C VAL A 130 0.86 -18.79 8.77
N ASP A 131 -0.28 -18.94 8.10
CA ASP A 131 -1.20 -17.84 7.82
C ASP A 131 -1.97 -17.47 9.09
N ILE A 132 -1.59 -16.37 9.72
CA ILE A 132 -2.15 -15.92 10.99
C ILE A 132 -3.62 -15.53 10.88
N GLU A 133 -4.02 -15.05 9.70
CA GLU A 133 -5.42 -14.68 9.45
C GLU A 133 -6.35 -15.91 9.48
N ALA A 134 -5.82 -17.06 9.09
CA ALA A 134 -6.57 -18.32 9.08
C ALA A 134 -6.60 -19.04 10.45
N LEU A 135 -5.85 -18.55 11.44
CA LEU A 135 -5.87 -19.14 12.78
C LEU A 135 -7.17 -18.82 13.50
N PRO A 136 -7.74 -19.80 14.23
CA PRO A 136 -8.92 -19.57 15.06
C PRO A 136 -8.59 -18.56 16.19
N PRO A 137 -9.61 -17.77 16.64
CA PRO A 137 -9.39 -16.71 17.62
C PRO A 137 -8.70 -17.16 18.91
N GLU A 138 -9.00 -18.35 19.40
CA GLU A 138 -8.42 -18.90 20.62
C GLU A 138 -6.92 -19.23 20.53
N LYS A 139 -6.37 -19.25 19.31
CA LYS A 139 -4.94 -19.51 19.08
C LYS A 139 -4.10 -18.26 18.89
N LYS A 140 -4.70 -17.11 18.92
CA LYS A 140 -4.00 -15.81 18.82
C LYS A 140 -4.55 -14.82 19.82
N ALA A 141 -3.71 -14.02 20.40
CA ALA A 141 -4.11 -12.91 21.27
C ALA A 141 -3.87 -11.59 20.56
N VAL A 142 -4.86 -10.68 20.63
CA VAL A 142 -4.76 -9.29 20.22
C VAL A 142 -4.93 -8.44 21.47
N VAL A 143 -3.93 -7.63 21.80
CA VAL A 143 -3.87 -6.86 23.04
C VAL A 143 -3.67 -5.39 22.74
N GLU A 144 -4.47 -4.53 23.34
CA GLU A 144 -4.32 -3.08 23.24
C GLU A 144 -3.03 -2.62 23.91
N ILE A 145 -2.36 -1.65 23.30
CA ILE A 145 -1.15 -1.03 23.85
C ILE A 145 -1.51 0.37 24.30
N ASP A 146 -1.25 0.67 25.57
CA ASP A 146 -1.29 2.05 26.05
C ASP A 146 -0.07 2.80 25.48
N PRO A 147 -0.26 3.83 24.63
CA PRO A 147 0.86 4.53 24.01
C PRO A 147 1.82 5.21 24.98
N PHE A 148 1.36 5.52 26.19
CA PHE A 148 2.19 6.16 27.24
C PHE A 148 3.04 5.17 28.03
N ILE A 149 2.61 3.89 28.07
CA ILE A 149 3.28 2.85 28.85
C ILE A 149 4.05 1.91 27.91
N GLY A 150 3.53 1.66 26.71
CA GLY A 150 4.04 0.66 25.79
C GLY A 150 3.62 -0.76 26.17
N ILE A 151 4.39 -1.73 25.72
CA ILE A 151 4.11 -3.16 25.97
C ILE A 151 4.81 -3.58 27.25
N ASN A 152 4.06 -4.11 28.21
CA ASN A 152 4.65 -4.62 29.44
C ASN A 152 4.73 -6.16 29.46
N ALA A 153 5.64 -6.65 30.29
CA ALA A 153 5.94 -8.08 30.40
C ALA A 153 4.72 -8.93 30.80
N PHE A 154 3.83 -8.37 31.61
CA PHE A 154 2.66 -9.07 32.10
C PHE A 154 1.63 -9.33 30.99
N GLU A 155 1.42 -8.37 30.09
CA GLU A 155 0.51 -8.53 28.95
C GLU A 155 0.99 -9.63 28.00
N ILE A 156 2.30 -9.67 27.70
CA ILE A 156 2.90 -10.75 26.91
C ILE A 156 2.72 -12.11 27.60
N THR A 157 2.95 -12.14 28.93
CA THR A 157 2.80 -13.39 29.71
C THR A 157 1.38 -13.92 29.63
N ASN A 158 0.38 -13.06 29.87
CA ASN A 158 -1.03 -13.45 29.79
C ASN A 158 -1.40 -13.91 28.37
N ALA A 159 -1.08 -13.13 27.36
CA ALA A 159 -1.40 -13.44 25.97
C ALA A 159 -0.81 -14.79 25.51
N LEU A 160 0.43 -15.10 25.92
CA LEU A 160 1.08 -16.36 25.61
C LEU A 160 0.49 -17.53 26.40
N THR A 161 0.12 -17.32 27.66
CA THR A 161 -0.52 -18.32 28.51
C THR A 161 -1.90 -18.68 27.94
N ASP A 162 -2.70 -17.68 27.60
CA ASP A 162 -4.06 -17.85 27.06
C ASP A 162 -4.05 -18.57 25.70
N THR A 163 -3.00 -18.37 24.90
CA THR A 163 -2.83 -19.04 23.60
C THR A 163 -2.14 -20.41 23.69
N GLY A 164 -1.83 -20.88 24.91
CA GLY A 164 -1.28 -22.23 25.14
C GLY A 164 0.22 -22.35 24.87
N CYS A 165 0.99 -21.26 24.96
CA CYS A 165 2.44 -21.32 24.88
C CYS A 165 3.03 -22.08 26.09
N PRO A 166 3.95 -23.03 25.87
CA PRO A 166 4.58 -23.73 26.99
C PRO A 166 5.41 -22.78 27.86
N GLU A 167 5.26 -22.87 29.20
CA GLU A 167 5.84 -21.98 30.20
C GLU A 167 7.34 -21.67 30.01
N PRO A 168 8.22 -22.63 29.70
CA PRO A 168 9.65 -22.33 29.55
C PRO A 168 9.96 -21.32 28.46
N PHE A 169 9.12 -21.23 27.41
CA PHE A 169 9.33 -20.29 26.29
C PHE A 169 8.86 -18.88 26.61
N ILE A 170 7.83 -18.74 27.48
CA ILE A 170 7.25 -17.43 27.84
C ILE A 170 8.33 -16.52 28.43
N SER A 171 9.13 -17.01 29.36
CA SER A 171 10.19 -16.24 30.03
C SER A 171 11.24 -15.69 29.03
N ALA A 172 11.57 -16.46 27.99
CA ALA A 172 12.52 -16.01 26.96
C ALA A 172 11.91 -14.91 26.09
N LEU A 173 10.63 -15.04 25.70
CA LEU A 173 9.93 -14.08 24.87
C LEU A 173 9.68 -12.76 25.56
N VAL A 174 9.28 -12.79 26.82
CA VAL A 174 8.99 -11.61 27.65
C VAL A 174 10.19 -10.68 27.82
N GLN A 175 11.41 -11.21 27.79
CA GLN A 175 12.63 -10.40 27.90
C GLN A 175 12.92 -9.54 26.67
N HIS A 176 12.38 -9.91 25.51
CA HIS A 176 12.73 -9.29 24.22
C HIS A 176 11.55 -8.57 23.54
N LEU A 177 10.34 -9.16 23.57
CA LEU A 177 9.21 -8.63 22.82
C LEU A 177 8.78 -7.20 23.20
N PRO A 178 8.75 -6.81 24.50
CA PRO A 178 8.39 -5.44 24.87
C PRO A 178 9.26 -4.37 24.23
N LYS A 179 10.53 -4.66 23.97
CA LYS A 179 11.47 -3.73 23.33
C LYS A 179 11.07 -3.32 21.90
N LEU A 180 10.24 -4.12 21.23
CA LEU A 180 9.76 -3.81 19.89
C LEU A 180 8.84 -2.59 19.87
N TRP A 181 8.25 -2.22 20.99
CA TRP A 181 7.52 -0.97 21.14
C TRP A 181 8.43 0.25 20.94
N GLU A 182 9.67 0.21 21.42
CA GLU A 182 10.64 1.29 21.25
C GLU A 182 10.95 1.55 19.76
N LEU A 183 10.92 0.50 18.95
CA LEU A 183 11.04 0.64 17.49
C LEU A 183 9.79 1.25 16.87
N TYR A 184 8.62 0.74 17.25
CA TYR A 184 7.34 1.16 16.71
C TYR A 184 7.10 2.66 16.96
N ASP A 185 7.21 3.09 18.19
CA ASP A 185 6.97 4.47 18.62
C ASP A 185 8.14 5.39 18.22
N GLY A 186 9.37 5.00 18.54
CA GLY A 186 10.55 5.86 18.39
C GLY A 186 11.00 6.13 16.98
N TYR A 187 10.64 5.28 16.01
CA TYR A 187 11.08 5.39 14.61
C TYR A 187 9.95 5.59 13.61
N GLY A 188 8.73 5.86 14.08
CA GLY A 188 7.58 6.15 13.23
C GLY A 188 7.15 4.94 12.39
N LEU A 189 7.14 3.75 12.98
CA LEU A 189 6.62 2.58 12.32
C LEU A 189 5.09 2.59 12.39
N THR A 190 4.44 2.19 11.31
CA THR A 190 3.00 1.93 11.26
C THR A 190 2.69 0.45 11.43
N THR A 191 3.68 -0.41 11.17
CA THR A 191 3.61 -1.85 11.42
C THR A 191 5.01 -2.40 11.65
N ILE A 192 5.16 -3.34 12.58
CA ILE A 192 6.29 -4.25 12.66
C ILE A 192 5.77 -5.67 12.85
N GLU A 193 6.29 -6.62 12.09
CA GLU A 193 5.89 -8.03 12.10
C GLU A 193 7.13 -8.91 12.08
N LEU A 194 7.20 -9.85 13.01
CA LEU A 194 8.20 -10.90 13.06
C LEU A 194 7.51 -12.25 12.84
N ASN A 195 7.83 -12.94 11.74
CA ASN A 195 7.18 -14.20 11.38
C ASN A 195 8.07 -15.12 10.53
N PRO A 196 8.69 -16.15 11.12
CA PRO A 196 8.61 -16.53 12.55
C PRO A 196 9.72 -15.93 13.41
N ILE A 197 9.44 -15.85 14.71
CA ILE A 197 10.46 -15.86 15.75
C ILE A 197 10.67 -17.32 16.15
N ARG A 198 11.89 -17.84 16.02
CA ARG A 198 12.22 -19.20 16.44
C ARG A 198 12.92 -19.18 17.79
N VAL A 199 12.37 -19.92 18.74
CA VAL A 199 12.98 -20.02 20.06
C VAL A 199 13.94 -21.19 20.07
N MET A 200 15.25 -20.88 20.01
CA MET A 200 16.30 -21.88 20.00
C MET A 200 16.88 -22.11 21.40
N ARG A 201 17.42 -23.29 21.62
CA ARG A 201 18.16 -23.63 22.84
C ARG A 201 19.66 -23.37 22.64
N LYS A 202 20.22 -22.50 23.49
CA LYS A 202 21.69 -22.22 23.53
C LYS A 202 22.21 -22.55 24.92
N GLY A 203 22.79 -23.74 25.06
CA GLY A 203 23.11 -24.28 26.39
C GLY A 203 21.86 -24.49 27.22
N ASN A 204 21.80 -23.90 28.39
CA ASN A 204 20.63 -23.96 29.29
C ASN A 204 19.63 -22.80 29.07
N GLN A 205 19.91 -21.89 28.14
CA GLN A 205 19.06 -20.73 27.86
C GLN A 205 18.22 -20.93 26.61
N LEU A 206 17.01 -20.40 26.62
CA LEU A 206 16.14 -20.26 25.47
C LEU A 206 16.33 -18.86 24.93
N LEU A 207 16.56 -18.74 23.61
CA LEU A 207 16.80 -17.48 22.93
C LEU A 207 15.79 -17.32 21.79
N PRO A 208 14.94 -16.29 21.77
CA PRO A 208 14.07 -15.98 20.66
C PRO A 208 14.91 -15.31 19.56
N VAL A 209 14.86 -15.85 18.34
CA VAL A 209 15.61 -15.37 17.19
C VAL A 209 14.64 -15.02 16.06
N ALA A 210 14.64 -13.78 15.63
CA ALA A 210 13.85 -13.36 14.47
C ALA A 210 14.44 -13.96 13.18
N CYS A 211 13.62 -14.67 12.42
CA CYS A 211 13.98 -15.30 11.15
C CYS A 211 13.41 -14.56 9.94
N ASP A 212 12.44 -13.70 10.14
CA ASP A 212 11.97 -12.73 9.13
C ASP A 212 11.38 -11.52 9.84
N VAL A 213 11.43 -10.38 9.17
CA VAL A 213 10.85 -9.13 9.66
C VAL A 213 10.19 -8.40 8.51
N LYS A 214 9.05 -7.81 8.78
CA LYS A 214 8.37 -6.87 7.90
C LYS A 214 8.07 -5.61 8.70
N ALA A 215 8.39 -4.46 8.15
CA ALA A 215 8.11 -3.18 8.79
C ALA A 215 7.56 -2.18 7.77
N SER A 216 6.59 -1.38 8.22
CA SER A 216 6.06 -0.24 7.46
C SER A 216 6.31 1.03 8.25
N PHE A 217 6.62 2.11 7.53
CA PHE A 217 6.96 3.41 8.12
C PHE A 217 5.98 4.47 7.65
N ASP A 218 5.68 5.41 8.55
CA ASP A 218 5.11 6.68 8.19
C ASP A 218 6.15 7.51 7.41
N GLN A 219 5.85 7.82 6.15
CA GLN A 219 6.78 8.57 5.28
C GLN A 219 7.02 9.99 5.76
N ASP A 220 6.02 10.60 6.38
CA ASP A 220 6.07 11.98 6.85
C ASP A 220 6.79 12.12 8.19
N ASN A 221 6.98 11.02 8.93
CA ASN A 221 7.76 10.99 10.15
C ASN A 221 9.26 10.84 9.84
N PRO A 222 10.11 11.86 10.08
CA PRO A 222 11.53 11.79 9.74
C PRO A 222 12.34 10.85 10.65
N ALA A 223 11.76 10.28 11.70
CA ALA A 223 12.45 9.47 12.70
C ALA A 223 13.12 8.22 12.09
N TRP A 224 12.52 7.60 11.06
CA TRP A 224 13.08 6.45 10.37
C TRP A 224 14.44 6.72 9.68
N LYS A 225 14.72 7.97 9.31
CA LYS A 225 16.01 8.36 8.69
C LYS A 225 17.20 8.07 9.61
N ARG A 226 16.97 8.08 10.93
CA ARG A 226 18.01 7.76 11.93
C ARG A 226 18.50 6.31 11.86
N ILE A 227 17.73 5.41 11.22
CA ILE A 227 18.11 3.99 11.07
C ILE A 227 19.21 3.83 10.02
N GLY A 228 19.39 4.81 9.12
CA GLY A 228 20.40 4.76 8.07
C GLY A 228 20.08 3.73 6.97
N LEU A 229 18.81 3.51 6.70
CA LEU A 229 18.37 2.65 5.60
C LEU A 229 18.64 3.33 4.25
N PRO A 230 18.99 2.56 3.19
CA PRO A 230 19.16 3.13 1.86
C PRO A 230 17.88 3.75 1.32
N ASP A 231 17.95 4.93 0.74
CA ASP A 231 16.80 5.61 0.13
C ASP A 231 16.13 4.76 -0.97
N ALA A 232 16.91 3.95 -1.67
CA ALA A 232 16.40 3.03 -2.69
C ALA A 232 15.35 2.03 -2.19
N LEU A 233 15.35 1.71 -0.88
CA LEU A 233 14.31 0.85 -0.28
C LEU A 233 12.92 1.48 -0.32
N PHE A 234 12.87 2.77 -0.41
CA PHE A 234 11.67 3.57 -0.27
C PHE A 234 11.26 4.25 -1.59
N GLN A 235 12.00 4.00 -2.65
CA GLN A 235 11.59 4.39 -4.00
C GLN A 235 10.42 3.47 -4.38
N THR A 236 9.21 3.97 -4.24
CA THR A 236 8.06 3.47 -5.00
C THR A 236 8.37 3.75 -6.47
N GLU A 237 8.26 2.74 -7.33
CA GLU A 237 8.25 2.99 -8.76
C GLU A 237 7.09 3.95 -9.03
N THR A 238 7.43 5.23 -9.22
CA THR A 238 6.48 6.27 -9.55
C THR A 238 6.19 6.13 -11.03
N THR A 239 4.93 6.01 -11.42
CA THR A 239 4.56 6.01 -12.84
C THR A 239 4.81 7.38 -13.45
N ALA A 240 4.87 7.47 -14.79
CA ALA A 240 5.03 8.75 -15.48
C ALA A 240 3.92 9.73 -15.10
N PHE A 241 2.68 9.24 -15.00
CA PHE A 241 1.54 10.04 -14.56
C PHE A 241 1.72 10.59 -13.14
N GLU A 242 2.12 9.73 -12.19
CA GLU A 242 2.36 10.14 -10.80
C GLU A 242 3.50 11.16 -10.71
N ALA A 243 4.58 10.97 -11.48
CA ALA A 243 5.71 11.88 -11.53
C ALA A 243 5.29 13.27 -12.01
N ASP A 244 4.58 13.34 -13.14
CA ASP A 244 4.10 14.58 -13.74
C ASP A 244 3.17 15.37 -12.77
N ILE A 245 2.27 14.67 -12.07
CA ILE A 245 1.40 15.30 -11.08
C ILE A 245 2.18 15.75 -9.84
N ASN A 246 3.18 14.97 -9.40
CA ASN A 246 3.99 15.31 -8.22
C ASN A 246 4.79 16.62 -8.40
N GLU A 247 5.14 16.99 -9.64
CA GLU A 247 5.79 18.26 -9.94
C GLU A 247 4.91 19.49 -9.62
N LEU A 248 3.58 19.28 -9.54
CA LEU A 248 2.61 20.33 -9.24
C LEU A 248 2.37 20.54 -7.74
N ARG A 249 3.16 19.93 -6.86
CA ARG A 249 3.01 20.11 -5.41
C ARG A 249 3.30 21.56 -5.01
N THR A 250 2.33 22.17 -4.33
CA THR A 250 2.39 23.54 -3.82
C THR A 250 1.80 23.60 -2.42
N TYR A 251 1.94 24.73 -1.73
CA TYR A 251 1.34 24.91 -0.40
C TYR A 251 -0.19 24.89 -0.40
N GLN A 252 -0.81 25.31 -1.51
CA GLN A 252 -2.27 25.39 -1.61
C GLN A 252 -2.81 24.28 -2.51
N GLY A 253 -3.73 23.52 -1.94
CA GLY A 253 -4.39 22.41 -2.61
C GLY A 253 -3.54 21.14 -2.62
N GLN A 254 -4.24 20.02 -2.64
CA GLN A 254 -3.66 18.68 -2.74
C GLN A 254 -3.49 18.29 -4.21
N SER A 255 -2.52 17.46 -4.48
CA SER A 255 -2.25 16.86 -5.79
C SER A 255 -1.73 15.43 -5.62
N ASP A 256 -2.40 14.68 -4.76
CA ASP A 256 -2.01 13.31 -4.46
C ASP A 256 -2.71 12.36 -5.43
N VAL A 257 -1.92 11.55 -6.12
CA VAL A 257 -2.41 10.50 -7.02
C VAL A 257 -1.64 9.21 -6.79
N LEU A 258 -2.34 8.10 -6.98
CA LEU A 258 -1.76 6.76 -7.00
C LEU A 258 -2.42 5.97 -8.13
N GLU A 259 -1.66 5.59 -9.14
CA GLU A 259 -2.14 4.73 -10.22
C GLU A 259 -2.51 3.35 -9.69
N MET A 260 -3.76 2.94 -9.89
CA MET A 260 -4.30 1.69 -9.35
C MET A 260 -4.44 0.63 -10.44
N ASN A 261 -5.09 0.99 -11.52
CA ASN A 261 -5.36 0.09 -12.64
C ASN A 261 -5.25 0.83 -13.98
N PRO A 262 -4.12 0.67 -14.71
CA PRO A 262 -3.96 1.31 -16.02
C PRO A 262 -4.95 0.83 -17.08
N ASN A 263 -5.70 -0.23 -16.80
CA ASN A 263 -6.80 -0.74 -17.64
C ASN A 263 -8.19 -0.32 -17.14
N GLY A 264 -8.25 0.48 -16.08
CA GLY A 264 -9.47 1.08 -15.59
C GLY A 264 -10.13 1.98 -16.64
N SER A 265 -11.37 2.31 -16.44
CA SER A 265 -12.21 3.07 -17.39
C SER A 265 -12.69 4.41 -16.85
N ILE A 266 -12.58 4.63 -15.54
CA ILE A 266 -13.04 5.85 -14.88
C ILE A 266 -11.84 6.72 -14.51
N ILE A 267 -11.84 7.97 -14.97
CA ILE A 267 -10.96 9.04 -14.47
C ILE A 267 -11.64 9.66 -13.24
N PRO A 268 -11.14 9.44 -12.02
CA PRO A 268 -11.75 9.94 -10.80
C PRO A 268 -11.07 11.23 -10.35
N PHE A 269 -11.78 12.35 -10.36
CA PHE A 269 -11.40 13.58 -9.66
C PHE A 269 -12.08 13.56 -8.28
N MET A 270 -11.36 13.12 -7.26
CA MET A 270 -11.83 13.06 -5.89
C MET A 270 -11.27 14.23 -5.09
N PHE A 271 -12.13 14.86 -4.29
CA PHE A 271 -11.80 16.06 -3.55
C PHE A 271 -12.00 15.85 -2.05
N GLY A 272 -10.89 15.63 -1.35
CA GLY A 272 -10.82 15.33 0.07
C GLY A 272 -10.57 13.86 0.38
N GLY A 273 -9.81 13.57 1.42
CA GLY A 273 -9.38 12.21 1.79
C GLY A 273 -10.54 11.23 2.00
N GLY A 274 -11.68 11.68 2.55
CA GLY A 274 -12.87 10.85 2.68
C GLY A 274 -13.50 10.44 1.34
N ALA A 275 -13.47 11.34 0.34
CA ALA A 275 -13.92 11.03 -1.01
C ALA A 275 -12.96 10.07 -1.71
N ASN A 276 -11.66 10.26 -1.49
CA ASN A 276 -10.63 9.35 -2.00
C ASN A 276 -10.80 7.94 -1.44
N SER A 277 -10.90 7.77 -0.12
CA SER A 277 -11.07 6.47 0.51
C SER A 277 -12.34 5.75 0.03
N ALA A 278 -13.48 6.44 0.09
CA ALA A 278 -14.75 5.88 -0.35
C ALA A 278 -14.77 5.58 -1.87
N GLY A 279 -14.18 6.46 -2.68
CA GLY A 279 -14.08 6.30 -4.12
C GLY A 279 -13.22 5.12 -4.51
N THR A 280 -12.05 5.00 -3.92
CA THR A 280 -11.10 3.90 -4.15
C THR A 280 -11.72 2.55 -3.82
N GLU A 281 -12.38 2.44 -2.66
CA GLU A 281 -13.05 1.20 -2.23
C GLU A 281 -14.22 0.83 -3.14
N THR A 282 -15.10 1.80 -3.44
CA THR A 282 -16.33 1.52 -4.20
C THR A 282 -16.06 1.24 -5.67
N LEU A 283 -15.20 2.03 -6.31
CA LEU A 283 -14.91 1.88 -7.73
C LEU A 283 -14.01 0.65 -8.01
N GLY A 284 -13.06 0.36 -7.11
CA GLY A 284 -12.13 -0.77 -7.26
C GLY A 284 -11.41 -0.74 -8.62
N GLU A 285 -11.44 -1.85 -9.33
CA GLU A 285 -10.80 -2.04 -10.65
C GLU A 285 -11.29 -1.10 -11.76
N ALA A 286 -12.42 -0.43 -11.59
CA ALA A 286 -12.92 0.53 -12.58
C ALA A 286 -12.16 1.87 -12.53
N ALA A 287 -11.60 2.25 -11.39
CA ALA A 287 -10.81 3.47 -11.25
C ALA A 287 -9.40 3.29 -11.83
N ILE A 288 -8.96 4.24 -12.65
CA ILE A 288 -7.60 4.25 -13.21
C ILE A 288 -6.59 4.57 -12.11
N PHE A 289 -6.90 5.53 -11.25
CA PHE A 289 -6.04 5.97 -10.14
C PHE A 289 -6.90 6.38 -8.94
N SER A 290 -6.33 6.46 -7.76
CA SER A 290 -6.89 7.18 -6.62
C SER A 290 -6.38 8.62 -6.61
N SER A 291 -7.18 9.56 -6.12
CA SER A 291 -6.77 10.97 -6.10
C SER A 291 -7.33 11.74 -4.91
N ASP A 292 -6.57 12.73 -4.44
CA ASP A 292 -7.09 13.79 -3.60
C ASP A 292 -6.65 15.16 -4.13
N PHE A 293 -7.62 15.91 -4.65
CA PHE A 293 -7.44 17.26 -5.18
C PHE A 293 -8.15 18.31 -4.32
N GLY A 294 -8.31 18.02 -3.02
CA GLY A 294 -8.90 18.92 -2.03
C GLY A 294 -8.01 20.10 -1.66
N GLY A 295 -8.33 20.78 -0.55
CA GLY A 295 -7.51 21.85 0.00
C GLY A 295 -7.55 23.18 -0.78
N ASN A 296 -8.62 23.44 -1.53
CA ASN A 296 -8.84 24.66 -2.29
C ASN A 296 -7.71 25.00 -3.28
N PRO A 297 -7.41 24.13 -4.26
CA PRO A 297 -6.37 24.40 -5.24
C PRO A 297 -6.72 25.64 -6.09
N PRO A 298 -5.73 26.47 -6.46
CA PRO A 298 -5.94 27.57 -7.40
C PRO A 298 -6.26 27.05 -8.80
N TYR A 299 -6.83 27.92 -9.65
CA TYR A 299 -7.23 27.58 -11.01
C TYR A 299 -6.09 26.95 -11.81
N GLU A 300 -4.92 27.55 -11.77
CA GLU A 300 -3.74 27.14 -12.54
C GLU A 300 -3.34 25.70 -12.17
N LYS A 301 -3.32 25.40 -10.88
CA LYS A 301 -2.98 24.06 -10.38
C LYS A 301 -3.98 23.01 -10.84
N ILE A 302 -5.29 23.24 -10.64
CA ILE A 302 -6.30 22.27 -11.03
C ILE A 302 -6.42 22.12 -12.55
N TYR A 303 -6.15 23.20 -13.31
CA TYR A 303 -6.07 23.13 -14.78
C TYR A 303 -4.91 22.23 -15.22
N GLU A 304 -3.71 22.42 -14.68
CA GLU A 304 -2.54 21.62 -15.04
C GLU A 304 -2.68 20.15 -14.60
N ILE A 305 -3.20 19.86 -13.39
CA ILE A 305 -3.56 18.50 -12.97
C ILE A 305 -4.49 17.86 -13.99
N SER A 306 -5.52 18.58 -14.42
CA SER A 306 -6.52 18.08 -15.36
C SER A 306 -5.93 17.86 -16.75
N ARG A 307 -5.10 18.78 -17.23
CA ARG A 307 -4.39 18.67 -18.51
C ARG A 307 -3.53 17.41 -18.56
N ILE A 308 -2.68 17.19 -17.56
CA ILE A 308 -1.84 16.01 -17.42
C ILE A 308 -2.72 14.73 -17.37
N THR A 309 -3.78 14.76 -16.56
CA THR A 309 -4.70 13.63 -16.43
C THR A 309 -5.33 13.26 -17.77
N PHE A 310 -5.79 14.23 -18.56
CA PHE A 310 -6.39 13.96 -19.86
C PHE A 310 -5.33 13.54 -20.89
N GLU A 311 -4.12 14.06 -20.87
CA GLU A 311 -3.04 13.62 -21.75
C GLU A 311 -2.69 12.14 -21.53
N HIS A 312 -2.69 11.66 -20.30
CA HIS A 312 -2.40 10.25 -20.01
C HIS A 312 -3.60 9.32 -20.22
N TRP A 313 -4.81 9.76 -19.88
CA TRP A 313 -5.92 8.84 -19.68
C TRP A 313 -7.17 9.06 -20.54
N TYR A 314 -7.32 10.22 -21.20
CA TYR A 314 -8.53 10.53 -21.96
C TYR A 314 -8.87 9.44 -22.98
N GLU A 315 -7.89 8.95 -23.75
CA GLU A 315 -8.12 7.96 -24.80
C GLU A 315 -8.67 6.63 -24.28
N LYS A 316 -8.23 6.20 -23.09
CA LYS A 316 -8.65 4.94 -22.46
C LYS A 316 -9.97 5.07 -21.70
N ALA A 317 -10.23 6.23 -21.11
CA ALA A 317 -11.37 6.42 -20.22
C ALA A 317 -12.70 6.43 -20.97
N SER A 318 -13.72 5.85 -20.36
CA SER A 318 -15.13 5.93 -20.78
C SER A 318 -15.93 6.92 -19.92
N MET A 319 -15.40 7.24 -18.73
CA MET A 319 -16.08 8.11 -17.77
C MET A 319 -15.11 9.10 -17.09
N LEU A 320 -15.59 10.32 -16.88
CA LEU A 320 -15.02 11.31 -15.99
C LEU A 320 -15.94 11.45 -14.76
N LEU A 321 -15.38 11.23 -13.58
CA LEU A 321 -16.10 11.36 -12.31
C LEU A 321 -15.51 12.50 -11.48
N LEU A 322 -16.34 13.50 -11.11
CA LEU A 322 -15.97 14.55 -10.17
C LEU A 322 -16.77 14.34 -8.89
N ILE A 323 -16.11 13.97 -7.80
CA ILE A 323 -16.79 13.63 -6.55
C ILE A 323 -16.11 14.20 -5.32
N GLY A 324 -16.89 14.52 -4.32
CA GLY A 324 -16.45 14.98 -3.00
C GLY A 324 -17.62 15.34 -2.14
N GLY A 325 -17.39 15.44 -0.84
CA GLY A 325 -18.40 15.92 0.10
C GLY A 325 -18.77 17.39 -0.11
N LYS A 326 -19.61 17.90 0.78
CA LYS A 326 -19.88 19.34 0.86
C LYS A 326 -18.63 20.05 1.37
N ALA A 327 -17.93 20.74 0.48
CA ALA A 327 -16.72 21.49 0.84
C ALA A 327 -17.05 22.69 1.73
N ASN A 328 -16.17 22.96 2.69
CA ASN A 328 -16.27 24.16 3.53
C ASN A 328 -15.51 25.34 2.93
N ASN A 329 -14.34 25.09 2.34
CA ASN A 329 -13.40 26.11 1.88
C ASN A 329 -13.01 25.98 0.39
N THR A 330 -13.24 24.83 -0.25
CA THR A 330 -12.87 24.66 -1.67
C THR A 330 -13.90 25.35 -2.56
N ASP A 331 -13.44 26.27 -3.40
CA ASP A 331 -14.28 26.95 -4.39
C ASP A 331 -14.61 26.01 -5.55
N ILE A 332 -15.89 25.62 -5.64
CA ILE A 332 -16.36 24.66 -6.66
C ILE A 332 -16.32 25.27 -8.07
N TYR A 333 -16.55 26.56 -8.19
CA TYR A 333 -16.46 27.24 -9.51
C TYR A 333 -15.01 27.23 -10.04
N VAL A 334 -14.03 27.53 -9.18
CA VAL A 334 -12.61 27.55 -9.56
C VAL A 334 -12.16 26.15 -9.96
N THR A 335 -12.49 25.15 -9.16
CA THR A 335 -12.11 23.76 -9.46
C THR A 335 -12.78 23.23 -10.74
N PHE A 336 -14.07 23.47 -10.91
CA PHE A 336 -14.77 23.04 -12.14
C PHE A 336 -14.26 23.78 -13.37
N LYS A 337 -14.00 25.09 -13.23
CA LYS A 337 -13.43 25.88 -14.33
C LYS A 337 -12.11 25.27 -14.80
N GLY A 338 -11.18 24.95 -13.90
CA GLY A 338 -9.92 24.33 -14.27
C GLY A 338 -10.08 22.98 -14.95
N VAL A 339 -10.92 22.07 -14.39
CA VAL A 339 -11.16 20.76 -14.98
C VAL A 339 -11.79 20.85 -16.37
N PHE A 340 -12.86 21.64 -16.53
CA PHE A 340 -13.62 21.68 -17.78
C PHE A 340 -12.92 22.54 -18.87
N ASP A 341 -12.15 23.56 -18.51
CA ASP A 341 -11.27 24.24 -19.45
C ASP A 341 -10.21 23.30 -20.02
N ALA A 342 -9.54 22.52 -19.16
CA ALA A 342 -8.55 21.54 -19.61
C ALA A 342 -9.18 20.44 -20.47
N LEU A 343 -10.39 19.98 -20.12
CA LEU A 343 -11.13 19.01 -20.93
C LEU A 343 -11.46 19.58 -22.32
N ARG A 344 -11.98 20.82 -22.40
CA ARG A 344 -12.26 21.51 -23.66
C ARG A 344 -11.02 21.61 -24.54
N ASP A 345 -9.92 22.06 -23.94
CA ASP A 345 -8.66 22.29 -24.65
C ASP A 345 -8.04 20.96 -25.12
N HIS A 346 -8.18 19.90 -24.32
CA HIS A 346 -7.76 18.54 -24.70
C HIS A 346 -8.59 18.00 -25.88
N VAL A 347 -9.91 18.10 -25.81
CA VAL A 347 -10.81 17.64 -26.89
C VAL A 347 -10.53 18.38 -28.20
N ALA A 348 -10.18 19.67 -28.14
CA ALA A 348 -9.80 20.45 -29.33
C ALA A 348 -8.52 19.93 -30.00
N LYS A 349 -7.61 19.32 -29.24
CA LYS A 349 -6.35 18.74 -29.75
C LYS A 349 -6.51 17.27 -30.18
N ALA A 350 -7.06 16.45 -29.28
CA ALA A 350 -7.11 14.99 -29.41
C ALA A 350 -8.32 14.49 -30.21
N GLY A 351 -9.34 15.32 -30.34
CA GLY A 351 -10.61 14.94 -30.93
C GLY A 351 -11.66 14.54 -29.91
N TRP A 352 -12.91 14.53 -30.37
CA TRP A 352 -14.05 14.14 -29.54
C TRP A 352 -14.25 12.62 -29.56
N LYS A 353 -14.57 12.08 -28.38
CA LYS A 353 -15.07 10.70 -28.25
C LYS A 353 -16.18 10.67 -27.20
N PRO A 354 -17.08 9.66 -27.19
CA PRO A 354 -18.11 9.57 -26.18
C PRO A 354 -17.51 9.32 -24.79
N LEU A 355 -17.60 10.33 -23.92
CA LEU A 355 -17.15 10.29 -22.51
C LEU A 355 -18.35 10.63 -21.63
N TYR A 356 -18.72 9.76 -20.70
CA TYR A 356 -19.81 10.02 -19.76
C TYR A 356 -19.29 10.79 -18.55
N VAL A 357 -19.97 11.85 -18.12
CA VAL A 357 -19.54 12.67 -16.99
C VAL A 357 -20.50 12.53 -15.81
N VAL A 358 -19.98 12.18 -14.64
CA VAL A 358 -20.73 12.13 -13.38
C VAL A 358 -20.17 13.17 -12.42
N ILE A 359 -21.05 14.00 -11.86
CA ILE A 359 -20.69 15.04 -10.91
C ILE A 359 -21.49 14.84 -9.62
N GLY A 360 -20.79 14.69 -8.50
CA GLY A 360 -21.37 14.62 -7.16
C GLY A 360 -20.62 15.55 -6.20
N ARG A 361 -21.01 16.83 -6.14
CA ARG A 361 -20.23 17.84 -5.43
C ARG A 361 -21.13 18.91 -4.79
N GLY A 362 -20.70 19.43 -3.63
CA GLY A 362 -21.30 20.57 -2.95
C GLY A 362 -20.26 21.52 -2.36
N GLY A 363 -20.61 22.75 -2.07
CA GLY A 363 -19.72 23.72 -1.43
C GLY A 363 -19.86 25.15 -1.96
N PRO A 364 -18.92 26.05 -1.61
CA PRO A 364 -18.91 27.43 -2.07
C PRO A 364 -18.98 27.55 -3.59
N ASN A 365 -19.76 28.49 -4.10
CA ASN A 365 -19.91 28.76 -5.53
C ASN A 365 -20.38 27.57 -6.39
N VAL A 366 -21.01 26.54 -5.77
CA VAL A 366 -21.46 25.32 -6.50
C VAL A 366 -22.41 25.65 -7.65
N VAL A 367 -23.35 26.59 -7.46
CA VAL A 367 -24.32 26.97 -8.50
C VAL A 367 -23.60 27.54 -9.72
N LYS A 368 -22.71 28.49 -9.51
CA LYS A 368 -21.88 29.05 -10.58
C LYS A 368 -21.02 28.01 -11.27
N GLY A 369 -20.41 27.11 -10.50
CA GLY A 369 -19.60 25.98 -11.00
C GLY A 369 -20.41 25.02 -11.85
N MET A 370 -21.62 24.67 -11.42
CA MET A 370 -22.52 23.78 -12.17
C MET A 370 -22.98 24.40 -13.49
N PHE A 371 -23.33 25.68 -13.51
CA PHE A 371 -23.67 26.36 -14.76
C PHE A 371 -22.50 26.35 -15.74
N TYR A 372 -21.29 26.61 -15.26
CA TYR A 372 -20.09 26.57 -16.09
C TYR A 372 -19.82 25.16 -16.64
N ALA A 373 -19.88 24.15 -15.78
CA ALA A 373 -19.68 22.76 -16.19
C ALA A 373 -20.68 22.33 -17.25
N LYS A 374 -21.96 22.63 -17.03
CA LYS A 374 -23.04 22.29 -18.00
C LYS A 374 -22.85 22.98 -19.34
N ASP A 375 -22.53 24.28 -19.37
CA ASP A 375 -22.28 25.00 -20.62
C ASP A 375 -21.16 24.35 -21.45
N ILE A 376 -20.06 23.96 -20.81
CA ILE A 376 -18.96 23.28 -21.50
C ILE A 376 -19.37 21.87 -21.98
N LEU A 377 -20.04 21.09 -21.13
CA LEU A 377 -20.46 19.72 -21.45
C LEU A 377 -21.48 19.69 -22.59
N ASP A 378 -22.45 20.63 -22.58
CA ASP A 378 -23.44 20.77 -23.64
C ASP A 378 -22.79 21.16 -24.97
N ARG A 379 -21.85 22.12 -24.98
CA ARG A 379 -21.08 22.52 -26.17
C ARG A 379 -20.22 21.38 -26.72
N LEU A 380 -19.60 20.60 -25.83
CA LEU A 380 -18.82 19.42 -26.20
C LEU A 380 -19.66 18.19 -26.49
N ARG A 381 -20.98 18.26 -26.29
CA ARG A 381 -21.92 17.14 -26.45
C ARG A 381 -21.49 15.89 -25.66
N PHE A 382 -21.14 16.08 -24.40
CA PHE A 382 -20.90 14.97 -23.47
C PHE A 382 -22.16 14.69 -22.67
N PRO A 383 -22.58 13.43 -22.56
CA PRO A 383 -23.68 13.08 -21.67
C PRO A 383 -23.22 13.16 -20.21
N TYR A 384 -24.05 13.68 -19.35
CA TYR A 384 -23.70 13.84 -17.95
C TYR A 384 -24.87 13.62 -16.99
N LYS A 385 -24.52 13.26 -15.76
CA LYS A 385 -25.42 13.20 -14.61
C LYS A 385 -24.86 14.01 -13.45
N VAL A 386 -25.70 14.87 -12.89
CA VAL A 386 -25.34 15.71 -11.74
C VAL A 386 -26.13 15.25 -10.53
N PHE A 387 -25.43 15.08 -9.43
CA PHE A 387 -25.97 14.84 -8.09
C PHE A 387 -25.63 16.04 -7.20
N GLY A 388 -26.56 16.44 -6.32
CA GLY A 388 -26.34 17.49 -5.35
C GLY A 388 -25.63 16.97 -4.09
N HIS A 389 -25.34 17.88 -3.18
CA HIS A 389 -24.76 17.58 -1.87
C HIS A 389 -25.72 16.83 -0.92
N ASP A 390 -26.99 16.72 -1.29
CA ASP A 390 -28.06 15.98 -0.63
C ASP A 390 -28.06 14.48 -0.99
N THR A 391 -27.30 14.10 -2.01
CA THR A 391 -27.14 12.70 -2.40
C THR A 391 -25.91 12.10 -1.73
N SER A 392 -26.07 10.90 -1.18
CA SER A 392 -24.96 10.15 -0.60
C SER A 392 -23.84 9.95 -1.62
N MET A 393 -22.60 10.20 -1.20
CA MET A 393 -21.40 9.99 -2.01
C MET A 393 -21.29 8.54 -2.48
N ILE A 394 -21.59 7.57 -1.61
CA ILE A 394 -21.56 6.13 -1.96
C ILE A 394 -22.57 5.82 -3.05
N LEU A 395 -23.79 6.33 -2.97
CA LEU A 395 -24.80 6.14 -4.02
C LEU A 395 -24.36 6.72 -5.37
N THR A 396 -23.68 7.87 -5.35
CA THR A 396 -23.13 8.49 -6.56
C THR A 396 -22.01 7.64 -7.17
N LEU A 397 -21.13 7.06 -6.33
CA LEU A 397 -20.05 6.16 -6.75
C LEU A 397 -20.60 4.86 -7.33
N GLU A 398 -21.56 4.24 -6.67
CA GLU A 398 -22.23 3.03 -7.19
C GLU A 398 -22.96 3.30 -8.51
N TYR A 399 -23.65 4.46 -8.62
CA TYR A 399 -24.24 4.88 -9.88
C TYR A 399 -23.17 5.00 -10.98
N ALA A 400 -22.07 5.70 -10.70
CA ALA A 400 -20.98 5.86 -11.65
C ALA A 400 -20.44 4.51 -12.14
N LYS A 401 -20.18 3.58 -11.23
CA LYS A 401 -19.71 2.23 -11.56
C LYS A 401 -20.67 1.44 -12.44
N ARG A 402 -21.98 1.50 -12.15
CA ARG A 402 -23.02 0.81 -12.94
C ARG A 402 -23.17 1.43 -14.33
N ILE A 403 -23.19 2.76 -14.40
CA ILE A 403 -23.32 3.49 -15.67
C ILE A 403 -22.05 3.26 -16.53
N ASP A 404 -20.87 3.25 -15.94
CA ASP A 404 -19.64 2.96 -16.69
C ASP A 404 -19.69 1.57 -17.35
N ALA A 405 -20.12 0.56 -16.63
CA ALA A 405 -20.26 -0.79 -17.18
C ALA A 405 -21.23 -0.83 -18.37
N TRP A 406 -22.41 -0.22 -18.25
CA TRP A 406 -23.38 -0.12 -19.34
C TRP A 406 -22.85 0.75 -20.49
N TRP A 407 -22.20 1.88 -20.17
CA TRP A 407 -21.68 2.81 -21.15
C TRP A 407 -20.63 2.16 -22.05
N ARG A 408 -19.74 1.38 -21.49
CA ARG A 408 -18.73 0.61 -22.25
C ARG A 408 -19.34 -0.50 -23.09
N ALA A 409 -20.38 -1.15 -22.59
CA ALA A 409 -21.00 -2.26 -23.30
C ALA A 409 -21.85 -1.80 -24.49
N GLU A 410 -22.64 -0.76 -24.34
CA GLU A 410 -23.72 -0.38 -25.28
C GLU A 410 -23.84 1.14 -25.46
N GLY A 411 -23.79 1.90 -24.38
CA GLY A 411 -24.19 3.31 -24.35
C GLY A 411 -23.32 4.21 -25.21
N ALA A 412 -22.00 4.02 -25.21
CA ALA A 412 -21.08 4.86 -25.94
C ALA A 412 -21.27 4.74 -27.46
N ALA A 413 -21.49 3.54 -27.98
CA ALA A 413 -21.73 3.30 -29.41
C ALA A 413 -23.04 3.94 -29.85
N ALA A 414 -24.13 3.71 -29.12
CA ALA A 414 -25.43 4.30 -29.41
C ALA A 414 -25.40 5.83 -29.36
N TYR A 415 -24.72 6.39 -28.36
CA TYR A 415 -24.59 7.84 -28.23
C TYR A 415 -23.75 8.47 -29.35
N ARG A 416 -22.68 7.81 -29.77
CA ARG A 416 -21.87 8.26 -30.93
C ARG A 416 -22.71 8.35 -32.19
N GLU A 417 -23.50 7.33 -32.51
CA GLU A 417 -24.41 7.31 -33.66
C GLU A 417 -25.42 8.45 -33.60
N GLN A 418 -26.00 8.71 -32.43
CA GLN A 418 -26.91 9.83 -32.21
C GLN A 418 -26.26 11.18 -32.51
N VAL A 419 -25.05 11.42 -31.98
CA VAL A 419 -24.34 12.69 -32.19
C VAL A 419 -23.94 12.87 -33.65
N GLU A 420 -23.46 11.83 -34.33
CA GLU A 420 -23.10 11.87 -35.75
C GLU A 420 -24.31 12.16 -36.64
N THR A 421 -25.47 11.60 -36.29
CA THR A 421 -26.72 11.87 -37.01
C THR A 421 -27.15 13.33 -36.85
N GLN A 422 -27.03 13.89 -35.64
CA GLN A 422 -27.37 15.29 -35.39
C GLN A 422 -26.40 16.30 -36.07
N VAL A 423 -25.16 15.90 -36.35
CA VAL A 423 -24.19 16.76 -37.08
C VAL A 423 -24.45 16.74 -38.58
N ARG A 424 -25.02 15.64 -39.08
CA ARG A 424 -25.33 15.51 -40.51
C ARG A 424 -26.67 16.14 -40.92
N ALA A 425 -27.58 16.33 -39.94
CA ALA A 425 -28.86 17.00 -40.12
C ALA A 425 -28.74 18.52 -39.92
#